data_ce6e031dfcc6ffa00052de896edbf57b
#
_entry.id   ce6e031dfcc6ffa00052de896edbf57b
#
_cell.length_a   1.000
_cell.length_b   1.000
_cell.length_c   1.000
_cell.angle_alpha   90.00
_cell.angle_beta   90.00
_cell.angle_gamma   90.00
#
_symmetry.space_group_name_H-M   'P 1'
#
loop_
_entity.id
_entity.type
_entity.pdbx_description
1 polymer ?
#
loop_
_entity_poly.entity_id
_entity_poly.type
_entity_poly.pdbx_seq_one_letter_code
_entity_poly.pdbx_strand_id
1 'polypeptide(L)'
;MIHIKVLLLLVISLWAMATLPQVTLHAENNAPEISLKRFFDQLRFINPILLTNSGDGTNRIFVAEQDGMVRVFQNFELISDSRVFLDIREKINSIGNEQGLLGLAFDPNYASNGYFYVYHTEYGVDSTALMRYSVSTDPNIADTASGLLLARFDQPFANHNGGGMVFGPDGFLYL
;
A
#
# COMPACT_ATOMS: atom_id res chain seq x y z
N MET A 1 27.28 -2.15 1.03
CA MET A 1 27.68 -3.19 2.01
C MET A 1 29.02 -2.73 2.61
N ILE A 2 28.96 -2.17 3.81
CA ILE A 2 30.16 -1.64 4.49
C ILE A 2 30.65 -2.75 5.43
N HIS A 3 31.83 -3.30 5.15
CA HIS A 3 32.47 -4.31 6.00
C HIS A 3 33.36 -3.60 7.01
N ILE A 4 32.98 -3.63 8.28
CA ILE A 4 33.83 -3.19 9.39
C ILE A 4 34.60 -4.42 9.88
N LYS A 5 35.92 -4.42 9.66
CA LYS A 5 36.84 -5.40 10.26
C LYS A 5 37.33 -4.86 11.59
N VAL A 6 36.92 -5.49 12.69
CA VAL A 6 37.51 -5.25 14.01
C VAL A 6 38.69 -6.20 14.17
N LEU A 7 39.91 -5.68 14.20
CA LEU A 7 41.10 -6.44 14.50
C LEU A 7 41.36 -6.39 16.02
N LEU A 8 41.11 -7.51 16.71
CA LEU A 8 41.40 -7.65 18.13
C LEU A 8 42.85 -8.14 18.28
N LEU A 9 43.76 -7.25 18.66
CA LEU A 9 45.15 -7.61 19.05
C LEU A 9 45.17 -7.73 20.57
N LEU A 10 45.28 -8.98 21.07
CA LEU A 10 45.56 -9.28 22.46
C LEU A 10 47.09 -9.26 22.63
N VAL A 11 47.63 -8.23 23.29
CA VAL A 11 48.97 -8.23 23.81
C VAL A 11 48.88 -8.18 25.34
N ILE A 12 49.22 -9.31 25.97
CA ILE A 12 49.40 -9.39 27.42
C ILE A 12 50.83 -8.94 27.74
N SER A 13 50.98 -7.78 28.37
CA SER A 13 52.18 -7.43 29.11
C SER A 13 51.75 -6.74 30.41
N LEU A 14 52.23 -7.31 31.52
CA LEU A 14 52.11 -6.79 32.89
C LEU A 14 52.78 -5.42 33.01
N TRP A 15 52.17 -4.58 33.91
CA TRP A 15 52.74 -3.35 34.49
C TRP A 15 52.61 -2.09 33.66
N ALA A 16 51.47 -1.46 33.74
CA ALA A 16 51.26 -0.03 34.10
C ALA A 16 49.74 0.20 34.13
N MET A 17 49.20 0.63 35.23
CA MET A 17 47.87 1.24 35.29
C MET A 17 47.93 2.59 34.54
N ALA A 18 47.99 2.57 33.24
CA ALA A 18 47.69 3.72 32.41
C ALA A 18 46.14 3.75 32.29
N THR A 19 45.50 4.77 32.87
CA THR A 19 44.11 5.07 32.60
C THR A 19 43.99 5.29 31.08
N LEU A 20 43.48 4.29 30.39
CA LEU A 20 43.12 4.45 28.98
C LEU A 20 42.08 5.57 28.90
N PRO A 21 42.27 6.57 28.03
CA PRO A 21 41.24 7.57 27.83
C PRO A 21 39.95 6.83 27.40
N GLN A 22 38.91 7.03 28.16
CA GLN A 22 37.56 6.54 27.77
C GLN A 22 37.20 7.29 26.48
N VAL A 23 37.28 6.62 25.35
CA VAL A 23 36.70 7.14 24.09
C VAL A 23 35.20 7.04 24.24
N THR A 24 34.60 8.12 24.69
CA THR A 24 33.15 8.24 24.67
C THR A 24 32.76 8.51 23.22
N LEU A 25 32.32 7.47 22.51
CA LEU A 25 31.67 7.65 21.21
C LEU A 25 30.35 8.38 21.46
N HIS A 26 30.35 9.68 21.30
CA HIS A 26 29.14 10.44 21.18
C HIS A 26 28.61 10.14 19.77
N ALA A 27 27.66 9.22 19.67
CA ALA A 27 26.83 9.16 18.48
C ALA A 27 26.02 10.45 18.47
N GLU A 28 26.42 11.41 17.64
CA GLU A 28 25.56 12.53 17.32
C GLU A 28 24.32 11.93 16.68
N ASN A 29 23.19 12.03 17.39
CA ASN A 29 21.91 11.56 16.90
C ASN A 29 21.38 12.62 15.92
N ASN A 30 21.95 12.63 14.72
CA ASN A 30 21.54 13.50 13.61
C ASN A 30 20.28 12.95 12.89
N ALA A 31 19.48 12.14 13.58
CA ALA A 31 18.20 11.74 13.04
C ALA A 31 17.34 13.00 12.81
N PRO A 32 16.75 13.16 11.62
CA PRO A 32 15.86 14.28 11.36
C PRO A 32 14.71 14.26 12.35
N GLU A 33 14.32 15.42 12.85
CA GLU A 33 13.12 15.53 13.67
C GLU A 33 11.90 15.13 12.81
N ILE A 34 11.17 14.10 13.26
CA ILE A 34 9.99 13.59 12.58
C ILE A 34 8.78 14.05 13.36
N SER A 35 7.87 14.77 12.70
CA SER A 35 6.59 15.15 13.25
C SER A 35 5.44 14.49 12.46
N LEU A 36 4.35 14.20 13.15
CA LEU A 36 3.12 13.69 12.54
C LEU A 36 2.12 14.82 12.42
N LYS A 37 1.56 14.96 11.20
CA LYS A 37 0.46 15.89 10.93
C LYS A 37 -0.75 15.09 10.44
N ARG A 38 -1.93 15.39 11.01
CA ARG A 38 -3.19 14.86 10.47
C ARG A 38 -3.49 15.55 9.14
N PHE A 39 -3.86 14.74 8.14
CA PHE A 39 -4.27 15.18 6.82
C PHE A 39 -5.69 14.69 6.55
N PHE A 40 -6.48 15.45 5.78
CA PHE A 40 -7.85 15.12 5.40
C PHE A 40 -8.80 14.86 6.59
N ASP A 41 -8.70 15.69 7.64
CA ASP A 41 -9.41 15.48 8.92
C ASP A 41 -10.93 15.49 8.79
N GLN A 42 -11.49 16.04 7.72
CA GLN A 42 -12.92 16.08 7.47
C GLN A 42 -13.44 14.83 6.75
N LEU A 43 -12.56 14.03 6.15
CA LEU A 43 -12.93 12.77 5.51
C LEU A 43 -13.04 11.64 6.54
N ARG A 44 -13.92 10.70 6.25
CA ARG A 44 -14.10 9.47 7.03
C ARG A 44 -14.15 8.28 6.09
N PHE A 45 -13.42 7.25 6.46
CA PHE A 45 -13.32 5.99 5.72
C PHE A 45 -13.66 4.83 6.65
N ILE A 46 -14.23 3.77 6.08
CA ILE A 46 -14.58 2.55 6.82
C ILE A 46 -13.54 1.47 6.49
N ASN A 47 -12.79 1.03 7.49
CA ASN A 47 -11.72 0.04 7.34
C ASN A 47 -10.82 0.30 6.11
N PRO A 48 -10.17 1.48 6.01
CA PRO A 48 -9.30 1.78 4.88
C PRO A 48 -8.07 0.89 4.91
N ILE A 49 -7.77 0.25 3.79
CA ILE A 49 -6.64 -0.67 3.65
C ILE A 49 -5.50 -0.10 2.82
N LEU A 50 -5.79 0.85 1.94
CA LEU A 50 -4.81 1.42 1.03
C LEU A 50 -5.15 2.87 0.70
N LEU A 51 -4.12 3.72 0.65
CA LEU A 51 -4.17 5.06 0.08
C LEU A 51 -3.15 5.13 -1.05
N THR A 52 -3.59 5.56 -2.24
CA THR A 52 -2.73 5.61 -3.43
C THR A 52 -3.15 6.76 -4.37
N ASN A 53 -2.44 6.92 -5.46
CA ASN A 53 -2.79 7.80 -6.57
C ASN A 53 -2.72 7.04 -7.89
N SER A 54 -3.33 7.58 -8.93
CA SER A 54 -3.38 6.93 -10.26
C SER A 54 -2.17 7.20 -11.14
N GLY A 55 -1.26 8.07 -10.74
CA GLY A 55 -0.09 8.45 -11.55
C GLY A 55 -0.40 9.25 -12.81
N ASP A 56 -1.66 9.68 -13.00
CA ASP A 56 -2.14 10.38 -14.20
C ASP A 56 -1.92 11.91 -14.20
N GLY A 57 -1.27 12.44 -13.16
CA GLY A 57 -0.99 13.87 -13.01
C GLY A 57 -2.17 14.71 -12.53
N THR A 58 -3.34 14.12 -12.26
CA THR A 58 -4.55 14.87 -11.83
C THR A 58 -4.57 15.22 -10.35
N ASN A 59 -3.54 14.81 -9.60
CA ASN A 59 -3.41 15.06 -8.16
C ASN A 59 -4.61 14.55 -7.34
N ARG A 60 -5.16 13.40 -7.71
CA ARG A 60 -6.23 12.72 -6.98
C ARG A 60 -5.67 11.66 -6.05
N ILE A 61 -6.33 11.48 -4.91
CA ILE A 61 -6.09 10.40 -3.97
C ILE A 61 -7.23 9.39 -4.04
N PHE A 62 -6.86 8.12 -3.99
CA PHE A 62 -7.80 7.00 -3.93
C PHE A 62 -7.60 6.27 -2.62
N VAL A 63 -8.69 5.96 -1.93
CA VAL A 63 -8.70 5.16 -0.71
C VAL A 63 -9.56 3.93 -0.93
N ALA A 64 -8.95 2.75 -0.78
CA ALA A 64 -9.67 1.49 -0.82
C ALA A 64 -10.13 1.11 0.59
N GLU A 65 -11.40 0.80 0.71
CA GLU A 65 -12.06 0.30 1.92
C GLU A 65 -12.25 -1.22 1.81
N GLN A 66 -12.02 -1.94 2.88
CA GLN A 66 -11.99 -3.41 2.90
C GLN A 66 -13.30 -4.06 2.41
N ASP A 67 -14.42 -3.39 2.61
CA ASP A 67 -15.74 -3.91 2.21
C ASP A 67 -15.96 -3.92 0.68
N GLY A 68 -15.09 -3.29 -0.10
CA GLY A 68 -15.18 -3.30 -1.57
C GLY A 68 -15.48 -1.94 -2.19
N MET A 69 -15.34 -0.88 -1.42
CA MET A 69 -15.50 0.48 -1.94
C MET A 69 -14.14 1.14 -2.18
N VAL A 70 -14.00 1.87 -3.28
CA VAL A 70 -12.87 2.77 -3.50
C VAL A 70 -13.40 4.19 -3.60
N ARG A 71 -12.85 5.07 -2.80
CA ARG A 71 -13.18 6.50 -2.82
C ARG A 71 -12.11 7.30 -3.52
N VAL A 72 -12.51 8.41 -4.16
CA VAL A 72 -11.62 9.36 -4.82
C VAL A 72 -11.90 10.78 -4.36
N PHE A 73 -10.84 11.57 -4.19
CA PHE A 73 -10.92 12.99 -3.84
C PHE A 73 -9.66 13.74 -4.29
N GLN A 74 -9.74 15.07 -4.33
CA GLN A 74 -8.60 15.93 -4.67
C GLN A 74 -7.61 15.99 -3.51
N ASN A 75 -6.32 15.94 -3.82
CA ASN A 75 -5.25 16.00 -2.82
C ASN A 75 -4.99 17.43 -2.36
N PHE A 76 -5.86 17.96 -1.52
CA PHE A 76 -5.61 19.20 -0.77
C PHE A 76 -6.11 19.08 0.67
N GLU A 77 -5.42 19.73 1.59
CA GLU A 77 -5.55 19.51 3.04
C GLU A 77 -6.98 19.70 3.56
N LEU A 78 -7.69 20.71 3.08
CA LEU A 78 -9.03 21.07 3.57
C LEU A 78 -10.17 20.38 2.81
N ILE A 79 -9.89 19.34 2.05
CA ILE A 79 -10.93 18.57 1.36
C ILE A 79 -11.92 17.98 2.37
N SER A 80 -13.19 18.19 2.13
CA SER A 80 -14.28 17.73 3.01
C SER A 80 -15.20 16.72 2.35
N ASP A 81 -14.99 16.40 1.08
CA ASP A 81 -15.83 15.51 0.30
C ASP A 81 -15.03 14.49 -0.49
N SER A 82 -15.55 13.28 -0.61
CA SER A 82 -15.02 12.21 -1.43
C SER A 82 -16.13 11.56 -2.23
N ARG A 83 -15.83 11.17 -3.48
CA ARG A 83 -16.78 10.44 -4.33
C ARG A 83 -16.47 8.94 -4.30
N VAL A 84 -17.49 8.12 -4.56
CA VAL A 84 -17.31 6.70 -4.81
C VAL A 84 -16.74 6.53 -6.23
N PHE A 85 -15.53 6.01 -6.32
CA PHE A 85 -14.88 5.68 -7.58
C PHE A 85 -15.31 4.28 -8.07
N LEU A 86 -15.22 3.28 -7.19
CA LEU A 86 -15.62 1.90 -7.45
C LEU A 86 -16.47 1.39 -6.29
N ASP A 87 -17.56 0.69 -6.60
CA ASP A 87 -18.35 -0.07 -5.62
C ASP A 87 -18.56 -1.49 -6.13
N ILE A 88 -17.90 -2.45 -5.50
CA ILE A 88 -17.99 -3.88 -5.82
C ILE A 88 -18.36 -4.72 -4.59
N ARG A 89 -18.97 -4.11 -3.58
CA ARG A 89 -19.33 -4.76 -2.32
C ARG A 89 -20.17 -6.02 -2.51
N GLU A 90 -21.03 -6.03 -3.52
CA GLU A 90 -21.88 -7.20 -3.83
C GLU A 90 -21.08 -8.40 -4.38
N LYS A 91 -19.83 -8.18 -4.82
CA LYS A 91 -18.96 -9.22 -5.39
C LYS A 91 -17.95 -9.76 -4.38
N ILE A 92 -17.84 -9.14 -3.22
CA ILE A 92 -16.78 -9.37 -2.25
C ILE A 92 -17.30 -10.11 -1.03
N ASN A 93 -16.52 -11.08 -0.55
CA ASN A 93 -16.68 -11.62 0.79
C ASN A 93 -15.76 -10.84 1.75
N SER A 94 -16.33 -10.12 2.70
CA SER A 94 -15.61 -9.33 3.72
C SER A 94 -15.99 -9.75 5.15
N ILE A 95 -16.42 -11.00 5.34
CA ILE A 95 -16.84 -11.50 6.64
C ILE A 95 -15.66 -11.75 7.57
N GLY A 96 -14.56 -12.29 7.03
CA GLY A 96 -13.33 -12.52 7.78
C GLY A 96 -12.46 -11.27 7.89
N ASN A 97 -11.64 -11.18 8.94
CA ASN A 97 -10.77 -10.03 9.20
C ASN A 97 -9.76 -9.74 8.07
N GLU A 98 -9.36 -10.77 7.32
CA GLU A 98 -8.39 -10.67 6.22
C GLU A 98 -9.07 -10.87 4.85
N GLN A 99 -10.39 -10.94 4.81
CA GLN A 99 -11.18 -11.01 3.60
C GLN A 99 -11.70 -9.62 3.20
N GLY A 100 -11.99 -9.43 1.93
CA GLY A 100 -12.51 -8.16 1.40
C GLY A 100 -11.82 -7.71 0.13
N LEU A 101 -11.88 -6.42 -0.14
CA LEU A 101 -10.97 -5.75 -1.06
C LEU A 101 -9.59 -5.72 -0.40
N LEU A 102 -8.58 -6.28 -1.06
CA LEU A 102 -7.26 -6.51 -0.48
C LEU A 102 -6.15 -5.73 -1.18
N GLY A 103 -6.37 -5.36 -2.44
CA GLY A 103 -5.38 -4.61 -3.21
C GLY A 103 -6.00 -3.78 -4.32
N LEU A 104 -5.32 -2.66 -4.64
CA LEU A 104 -5.64 -1.77 -5.74
C LEU A 104 -4.33 -1.26 -6.34
N ALA A 105 -4.17 -1.38 -7.65
CA ALA A 105 -3.04 -0.81 -8.39
C ALA A 105 -3.53 -0.18 -9.71
N PHE A 106 -3.03 1.00 -10.02
CA PHE A 106 -3.30 1.64 -11.31
C PHE A 106 -2.25 1.21 -12.33
N ASP A 107 -2.68 1.02 -13.57
CA ASP A 107 -1.78 0.73 -14.69
C ASP A 107 -0.74 1.85 -14.84
N PRO A 108 0.54 1.57 -15.14
CA PRO A 108 1.54 2.61 -15.41
C PRO A 108 1.13 3.58 -16.51
N ASN A 109 0.26 3.14 -17.43
CA ASN A 109 -0.29 3.96 -18.52
C ASN A 109 -1.74 4.39 -18.25
N TYR A 110 -2.18 4.42 -16.99
CA TYR A 110 -3.57 4.75 -16.62
C TYR A 110 -4.08 6.03 -17.26
N ALA A 111 -3.24 7.06 -17.38
CA ALA A 111 -3.60 8.32 -18.03
C ALA A 111 -4.10 8.15 -19.48
N SER A 112 -3.68 7.09 -20.19
CA SER A 112 -4.05 6.82 -21.57
C SER A 112 -5.04 5.67 -21.73
N ASN A 113 -4.95 4.63 -20.89
CA ASN A 113 -5.76 3.42 -21.05
C ASN A 113 -6.89 3.29 -20.03
N GLY A 114 -6.82 4.05 -18.91
CA GLY A 114 -7.82 4.04 -17.87
C GLY A 114 -7.92 2.73 -17.08
N TYR A 115 -6.92 1.82 -17.19
CA TYR A 115 -6.96 0.53 -16.51
C TYR A 115 -6.47 0.61 -15.09
N PHE A 116 -7.12 -0.16 -14.21
CA PHE A 116 -6.67 -0.41 -12.86
C PHE A 116 -7.02 -1.84 -12.44
N TYR A 117 -6.33 -2.33 -11.41
CA TYR A 117 -6.38 -3.71 -10.98
C TYR A 117 -6.82 -3.79 -9.54
N VAL A 118 -7.64 -4.79 -9.25
CA VAL A 118 -8.23 -5.02 -7.94
C VAL A 118 -8.02 -6.47 -7.56
N TYR A 119 -7.58 -6.71 -6.33
CA TYR A 119 -7.46 -8.04 -5.75
C TYR A 119 -8.41 -8.15 -4.55
N HIS A 120 -9.26 -9.16 -4.55
CA HIS A 120 -10.29 -9.31 -3.52
C HIS A 120 -10.69 -10.77 -3.31
N THR A 121 -11.22 -11.08 -2.14
CA THR A 121 -11.93 -12.35 -1.88
C THR A 121 -13.31 -12.31 -2.52
N GLU A 122 -13.73 -13.41 -3.13
CA GLU A 122 -14.99 -13.51 -3.88
C GLU A 122 -16.16 -13.91 -2.98
N TYR A 123 -17.32 -13.34 -3.22
CA TYR A 123 -18.53 -13.72 -2.52
C TYR A 123 -19.03 -15.10 -2.98
N GLY A 124 -19.30 -16.00 -2.01
CA GLY A 124 -19.86 -17.33 -2.28
C GLY A 124 -18.88 -18.34 -2.86
N VAL A 125 -17.59 -18.01 -2.94
CA VAL A 125 -16.52 -18.91 -3.43
C VAL A 125 -15.31 -18.77 -2.52
N ASP A 126 -14.65 -19.89 -2.19
CA ASP A 126 -13.42 -19.89 -1.39
C ASP A 126 -12.21 -19.54 -2.26
N SER A 127 -12.18 -18.31 -2.77
CA SER A 127 -11.13 -17.86 -3.69
C SER A 127 -10.88 -16.36 -3.59
N THR A 128 -9.70 -15.94 -4.05
CA THR A 128 -9.39 -14.57 -4.37
C THR A 128 -9.30 -14.37 -5.88
N ALA A 129 -9.74 -13.21 -6.35
CA ALA A 129 -9.71 -12.84 -7.75
C ALA A 129 -8.82 -11.62 -7.98
N LEU A 130 -7.98 -11.70 -9.01
CA LEU A 130 -7.32 -10.56 -9.62
C LEU A 130 -8.18 -10.09 -10.80
N MET A 131 -8.73 -8.90 -10.69
CA MET A 131 -9.60 -8.29 -11.68
C MET A 131 -8.95 -7.05 -12.29
N ARG A 132 -9.15 -6.82 -13.60
CA ARG A 132 -8.89 -5.53 -14.23
C ARG A 132 -10.22 -4.82 -14.50
N TYR A 133 -10.28 -3.52 -14.19
CA TYR A 133 -11.37 -2.62 -14.53
C TYR A 133 -10.88 -1.46 -15.38
N SER A 134 -11.81 -0.73 -15.97
CA SER A 134 -11.56 0.55 -16.65
C SER A 134 -12.27 1.69 -15.92
N VAL A 135 -11.72 2.89 -16.03
CA VAL A 135 -12.46 4.11 -15.69
C VAL A 135 -13.58 4.36 -16.71
N SER A 136 -14.68 4.95 -16.28
CA SER A 136 -15.76 5.37 -17.16
C SER A 136 -15.41 6.68 -17.91
N THR A 137 -16.38 7.26 -18.59
CA THR A 137 -16.24 8.61 -19.19
C THR A 137 -16.12 9.72 -18.14
N ASP A 138 -16.61 9.52 -16.92
CA ASP A 138 -16.29 10.37 -15.76
C ASP A 138 -15.00 9.83 -15.13
N PRO A 139 -13.90 10.60 -15.08
CA PRO A 139 -12.63 10.13 -14.53
C PRO A 139 -12.67 9.82 -13.03
N ASN A 140 -13.73 10.19 -12.34
CA ASN A 140 -13.95 9.90 -10.91
C ASN A 140 -14.91 8.72 -10.68
N ILE A 141 -15.27 7.97 -11.72
CA ILE A 141 -16.18 6.83 -11.64
C ILE A 141 -15.61 5.68 -12.47
N ALA A 142 -15.43 4.53 -11.87
CA ALA A 142 -15.07 3.31 -12.58
C ALA A 142 -16.28 2.71 -13.33
N ASP A 143 -16.01 2.07 -14.46
CA ASP A 143 -17.01 1.23 -15.12
C ASP A 143 -17.02 -0.16 -14.45
N THR A 144 -17.96 -0.39 -13.56
CA THR A 144 -18.12 -1.67 -12.84
C THR A 144 -18.48 -2.84 -13.75
N ALA A 145 -19.01 -2.58 -14.96
CA ALA A 145 -19.31 -3.60 -15.96
C ALA A 145 -18.09 -4.04 -16.77
N SER A 146 -17.01 -3.25 -16.75
CA SER A 146 -15.76 -3.54 -17.47
C SER A 146 -14.90 -4.64 -16.81
N GLY A 147 -15.33 -5.18 -15.67
CA GLY A 147 -14.55 -6.13 -14.88
C GLY A 147 -14.13 -7.37 -15.67
N LEU A 148 -12.83 -7.56 -15.84
CA LEU A 148 -12.21 -8.72 -16.49
C LEU A 148 -11.41 -9.53 -15.46
N LEU A 149 -11.78 -10.80 -15.27
CA LEU A 149 -11.02 -11.74 -14.45
C LEU A 149 -9.70 -12.07 -15.15
N LEU A 150 -8.57 -11.82 -14.47
CA LEU A 150 -7.24 -12.14 -14.94
C LEU A 150 -6.70 -13.44 -14.33
N ALA A 151 -6.90 -13.62 -13.03
CA ALA A 151 -6.48 -14.80 -12.30
C ALA A 151 -7.40 -15.06 -11.11
N ARG A 152 -7.48 -16.32 -10.70
CA ARG A 152 -8.19 -16.75 -9.49
C ARG A 152 -7.29 -17.69 -8.72
N PHE A 153 -7.31 -17.56 -7.39
CA PHE A 153 -6.50 -18.37 -6.48
C PHE A 153 -7.41 -18.99 -5.42
N ASP A 154 -7.29 -20.30 -5.21
CA ASP A 154 -8.03 -20.98 -4.17
C ASP A 154 -7.60 -20.48 -2.79
N GLN A 155 -8.58 -20.11 -1.96
CA GLN A 155 -8.39 -19.58 -0.62
C GLN A 155 -9.37 -20.28 0.35
N PRO A 156 -9.05 -21.52 0.77
CA PRO A 156 -9.99 -22.33 1.57
C PRO A 156 -10.14 -21.82 3.02
N PHE A 157 -9.37 -20.79 3.40
CA PHE A 157 -9.39 -20.23 4.75
C PHE A 157 -9.67 -18.72 4.72
N ALA A 158 -10.30 -18.22 5.80
CA ALA A 158 -10.67 -16.83 5.94
C ALA A 158 -9.49 -15.89 6.30
N ASN A 159 -8.27 -16.42 6.37
CA ASN A 159 -7.06 -15.70 6.73
C ASN A 159 -5.92 -16.00 5.75
N HIS A 160 -4.87 -15.15 5.78
CA HIS A 160 -3.70 -15.21 4.90
C HIS A 160 -4.03 -15.07 3.41
N ASN A 161 -4.99 -14.18 3.11
CA ASN A 161 -5.54 -14.03 1.76
C ASN A 161 -4.68 -13.12 0.86
N GLY A 162 -3.52 -12.64 1.34
CA GLY A 162 -2.61 -11.78 0.57
C GLY A 162 -3.10 -10.33 0.51
N GLY A 163 -2.78 -9.63 -0.58
CA GLY A 163 -3.33 -8.29 -0.86
C GLY A 163 -2.37 -7.23 -1.37
N GLY A 164 -1.07 -7.36 -1.14
CA GLY A 164 -0.13 -6.39 -1.67
C GLY A 164 -0.04 -6.45 -3.18
N MET A 165 -0.30 -5.33 -3.89
CA MET A 165 -0.14 -5.22 -5.33
C MET A 165 0.68 -4.01 -5.71
N VAL A 166 1.64 -4.18 -6.62
CA VAL A 166 2.46 -3.09 -7.13
C VAL A 166 2.98 -3.37 -8.53
N PHE A 167 3.05 -2.35 -9.37
CA PHE A 167 3.79 -2.45 -10.62
C PHE A 167 5.28 -2.22 -10.36
N GLY A 168 6.11 -3.15 -10.83
CA GLY A 168 7.55 -3.01 -10.83
C GLY A 168 8.05 -2.05 -11.90
N PRO A 169 9.34 -1.62 -11.82
CA PRO A 169 9.95 -0.77 -12.85
C PRO A 169 10.07 -1.45 -14.21
N ASP A 170 9.92 -2.76 -14.25
CA ASP A 170 9.88 -3.61 -15.45
C ASP A 170 8.50 -3.67 -16.11
N GLY A 171 7.49 -3.02 -15.51
CA GLY A 171 6.12 -2.97 -16.01
C GLY A 171 5.26 -4.18 -15.67
N PHE A 172 5.77 -5.15 -14.91
CA PHE A 172 4.97 -6.27 -14.42
C PHE A 172 4.20 -5.92 -13.16
N LEU A 173 2.98 -6.48 -13.02
CA LEU A 173 2.21 -6.42 -11.79
C LEU A 173 2.66 -7.55 -10.87
N TYR A 174 3.12 -7.20 -9.69
CA TYR A 174 3.48 -8.12 -8.61
C TYR A 174 2.33 -8.22 -7.61
N LEU A 175 2.07 -9.46 -7.17
CA LEU A 175 1.02 -9.83 -6.24
C LEU A 175 1.61 -10.65 -5.10
#